data_00b211760a253cd4518686849b586cf3
#
_entry.id   00b211760a253cd4518686849b586cf3
#
_cell.length_a   1.000
_cell.length_b   1.000
_cell.length_c   1.000
_cell.angle_alpha   90.00
_cell.angle_beta   90.00
_cell.angle_gamma   90.00
#
_symmetry.space_group_name_H-M   'P 1'
#
loop_
_entity.id
_entity.type
_entity.pdbx_description
1 polymer ?
#
loop_
_entity_poly.entity_id
_entity_poly.type
_entity_poly.pdbx_seq_one_letter_code
_entity_poly.pdbx_strand_id
1 'polypeptide(L)'
;TLGGELSEPVPQDGAMQIHLDASDALLDGMEDTDRYQPTARFMSLDGAQATPIATTDGGMLGFHASRRDVWGFSFQLERNDPFSSHLLVSFCQNICGCTAWWTNQALIDRAREEIDRAANGGSALCSLSGGIDSGVCAVLGNLAIGHKLHCIFIDTGLLRKNESEQVMAYYHDNLGLNLRRIDAREEFLTALAGVSDPAEKERIVTERLMSILSREAAAIDDIRLVIQGTNVTDTLYRPHTGSTIDGLPIIEPVRELFKDEIRQVGQELGMPAVLVNRQPFPGSGLASRIMADVTAERLDILREADDIFRHDVEDSNQNKRLWQYFAALALSPFPDGGYVVTLRAVQTAEGAAGNTARFTADLLERVTAHILAQCPKVQRVFYDLTPSKSYKRANL
;
A
#
# COMPACT_ATOMS: atom_id res chain seq x y z
N THR A 1 26.15 23.54 -14.54
CA THR A 1 26.54 22.16 -14.85
C THR A 1 28.00 21.98 -14.45
N LEU A 2 28.35 20.78 -13.94
CA LEU A 2 29.72 20.43 -13.53
C LEU A 2 30.61 20.08 -14.73
N GLY A 3 30.03 19.90 -15.92
CA GLY A 3 30.67 19.28 -17.06
C GLY A 3 30.97 17.80 -16.79
N GLY A 4 30.96 16.99 -17.81
CA GLY A 4 31.28 15.55 -17.66
C GLY A 4 30.33 14.66 -18.45
N GLU A 5 30.70 13.42 -18.58
CA GLU A 5 29.97 12.42 -19.35
C GLU A 5 29.71 11.19 -18.50
N LEU A 6 28.64 10.48 -18.83
CA LEU A 6 28.29 9.18 -18.31
C LEU A 6 28.51 8.14 -19.42
N SER A 7 29.25 7.09 -19.14
CA SER A 7 29.51 6.01 -20.12
C SER A 7 28.21 5.33 -20.56
N GLU A 8 28.24 4.65 -21.69
CA GLU A 8 27.24 3.64 -22.00
C GLU A 8 27.18 2.57 -20.90
N PRO A 9 26.03 1.90 -20.71
CA PRO A 9 25.93 0.83 -19.73
C PRO A 9 26.89 -0.30 -20.04
N VAL A 10 27.73 -0.68 -19.07
CA VAL A 10 28.68 -1.79 -19.17
C VAL A 10 28.12 -2.96 -18.38
N PRO A 11 27.80 -4.12 -18.99
CA PRO A 11 27.37 -5.33 -18.29
C PRO A 11 28.41 -5.79 -17.27
N GLN A 12 27.94 -6.30 -16.13
CA GLN A 12 28.79 -6.82 -15.06
C GLN A 12 28.42 -8.27 -14.76
N ASP A 13 29.41 -9.16 -14.71
CA ASP A 13 29.22 -10.59 -14.50
C ASP A 13 29.27 -11.02 -13.02
N GLY A 14 29.09 -10.08 -12.09
CA GLY A 14 29.16 -10.39 -10.66
C GLY A 14 29.04 -9.15 -9.77
N ALA A 15 29.40 -9.33 -8.49
CA ALA A 15 29.55 -8.21 -7.57
C ALA A 15 30.80 -7.40 -7.97
N MET A 16 30.63 -6.08 -7.99
CA MET A 16 31.69 -5.13 -8.29
C MET A 16 32.24 -4.57 -6.97
N GLN A 17 33.55 -4.67 -6.78
CA GLN A 17 34.21 -4.05 -5.63
C GLN A 17 34.24 -2.53 -5.82
N ILE A 18 33.75 -1.81 -4.83
CA ILE A 18 33.73 -0.35 -4.78
C ILE A 18 34.70 0.10 -3.69
N HIS A 19 35.68 0.89 -4.10
CA HIS A 19 36.65 1.55 -3.21
C HIS A 19 36.12 2.92 -2.83
N LEU A 20 36.09 3.22 -1.54
CA LEU A 20 35.52 4.42 -0.97
C LEU A 20 36.62 5.34 -0.41
N ASP A 21 36.53 6.63 -0.67
CA ASP A 21 37.39 7.61 -0.01
C ASP A 21 36.80 8.02 1.36
N ALA A 22 37.19 7.30 2.39
CA ALA A 22 36.74 7.53 3.76
C ALA A 22 37.11 8.92 4.33
N SER A 23 37.87 9.74 3.61
CA SER A 23 38.14 11.14 4.00
C SER A 23 36.99 12.08 3.68
N ASP A 24 36.05 11.66 2.82
CA ASP A 24 34.83 12.45 2.55
C ASP A 24 33.81 12.26 3.66
N ALA A 25 33.26 13.38 4.17
CA ALA A 25 32.30 13.37 5.28
C ALA A 25 31.04 12.52 5.02
N LEU A 26 30.65 12.35 3.75
CA LEU A 26 29.54 11.49 3.39
C LEU A 26 29.84 10.01 3.62
N LEU A 27 31.10 9.60 3.48
CA LEU A 27 31.56 8.23 3.56
C LEU A 27 32.20 7.89 4.93
N ASP A 28 32.09 8.79 5.89
CA ASP A 28 32.62 8.57 7.24
C ASP A 28 32.04 7.28 7.86
N GLY A 29 32.92 6.43 8.35
CA GLY A 29 32.58 5.13 8.92
C GLY A 29 32.19 4.04 7.91
N MET A 30 32.33 4.29 6.59
CA MET A 30 32.08 3.30 5.55
C MET A 30 33.38 2.65 5.11
N GLU A 31 33.30 1.35 4.79
CA GLU A 31 34.40 0.56 4.25
C GLU A 31 34.14 0.19 2.77
N ASP A 32 35.19 -0.20 2.05
CA ASP A 32 35.08 -0.76 0.72
C ASP A 32 34.05 -1.89 0.70
N THR A 33 33.24 -1.95 -0.32
CA THR A 33 32.12 -2.89 -0.38
C THR A 33 31.99 -3.56 -1.73
N ASP A 34 31.49 -4.79 -1.71
CA ASP A 34 31.07 -5.51 -2.90
C ASP A 34 29.60 -5.25 -3.19
N ARG A 35 29.31 -4.79 -4.40
CA ARG A 35 27.95 -4.51 -4.83
C ARG A 35 27.59 -5.24 -6.11
N TYR A 36 26.49 -5.99 -6.07
CA TYR A 36 25.93 -6.57 -7.28
C TYR A 36 25.16 -5.50 -8.05
N GLN A 37 25.62 -5.22 -9.28
CA GLN A 37 24.96 -4.30 -10.19
C GLN A 37 25.05 -4.88 -11.61
N PRO A 38 23.90 -5.25 -12.24
CA PRO A 38 23.91 -5.95 -13.53
C PRO A 38 24.50 -5.11 -14.67
N THR A 39 24.48 -3.78 -14.52
CA THR A 39 25.12 -2.85 -15.44
C THR A 39 25.72 -1.69 -14.66
N ALA A 40 26.95 -1.30 -14.97
CA ALA A 40 27.59 -0.12 -14.41
C ALA A 40 27.64 0.98 -15.47
N ARG A 41 27.59 2.23 -15.02
CA ARG A 41 27.95 3.40 -15.81
C ARG A 41 29.05 4.16 -15.09
N PHE A 42 30.13 4.46 -15.80
CA PHE A 42 31.25 5.18 -15.23
C PHE A 42 31.14 6.67 -15.58
N MET A 43 31.53 7.51 -14.63
CA MET A 43 31.50 8.95 -14.80
C MET A 43 32.89 9.48 -15.16
N SER A 44 32.93 10.47 -16.05
CA SER A 44 34.09 11.35 -16.23
C SER A 44 33.66 12.80 -15.98
N LEU A 45 34.51 13.58 -15.32
CA LEU A 45 34.23 14.98 -15.01
C LEU A 45 35.32 15.85 -15.62
N ASP A 46 34.93 16.95 -16.27
CA ASP A 46 35.86 17.90 -16.83
C ASP A 46 36.53 18.76 -15.76
N GLY A 47 37.84 18.58 -15.61
CA GLY A 47 38.69 19.44 -14.78
C GLY A 47 38.56 19.18 -13.27
N ALA A 48 39.27 20.00 -12.48
CA ALA A 48 39.42 19.84 -11.02
C ALA A 48 38.21 20.36 -10.21
N GLN A 49 37.00 20.19 -10.68
CA GLN A 49 35.79 20.70 -9.99
C GLN A 49 35.15 19.69 -9.02
N ALA A 50 35.53 18.42 -9.13
CA ALA A 50 35.01 17.36 -8.27
C ALA A 50 36.07 16.29 -8.01
N THR A 51 36.01 15.70 -6.82
CA THR A 51 36.92 14.64 -6.36
C THR A 51 36.18 13.30 -6.45
N PRO A 52 36.80 12.24 -7.04
CA PRO A 52 36.25 10.90 -6.93
C PRO A 52 36.19 10.44 -5.48
N ILE A 53 35.04 9.92 -5.07
CA ILE A 53 34.83 9.40 -3.70
C ILE A 53 34.39 7.92 -3.69
N ALA A 54 33.93 7.41 -4.83
CA ALA A 54 33.63 6.00 -5.03
C ALA A 54 34.17 5.56 -6.38
N THR A 55 35.05 4.57 -6.39
CA THR A 55 35.73 4.07 -7.59
C THR A 55 35.74 2.54 -7.66
N THR A 56 36.03 2.02 -8.83
CA THR A 56 36.29 0.60 -9.11
C THR A 56 37.36 0.51 -10.17
N ASP A 57 37.84 -0.70 -10.49
CA ASP A 57 38.82 -0.92 -11.57
C ASP A 57 38.37 -0.36 -12.92
N GLY A 58 37.05 -0.31 -13.17
CA GLY A 58 36.46 0.24 -14.40
C GLY A 58 36.35 1.76 -14.46
N GLY A 59 36.47 2.47 -13.34
CA GLY A 59 36.35 3.93 -13.30
C GLY A 59 35.59 4.50 -12.10
N MET A 60 35.21 5.77 -12.23
CA MET A 60 34.51 6.51 -11.16
C MET A 60 33.01 6.22 -11.14
N LEU A 61 32.51 5.92 -9.96
CA LEU A 61 31.07 5.67 -9.68
C LEU A 61 30.44 6.74 -8.81
N GLY A 62 31.25 7.51 -8.07
CA GLY A 62 30.77 8.58 -7.20
C GLY A 62 31.78 9.72 -7.10
N PHE A 63 31.29 10.95 -6.95
CA PHE A 63 32.09 12.15 -6.80
C PHE A 63 31.52 13.12 -5.77
N HIS A 64 32.40 13.98 -5.25
CA HIS A 64 32.05 15.15 -4.46
C HIS A 64 32.56 16.42 -5.12
N ALA A 65 31.66 17.37 -5.41
CA ALA A 65 31.98 18.70 -5.90
C ALA A 65 31.93 19.72 -4.75
N SER A 66 33.01 19.84 -3.98
CA SER A 66 33.09 20.60 -2.73
C SER A 66 32.75 22.09 -2.85
N ARG A 67 32.92 22.70 -4.02
CA ARG A 67 32.53 24.11 -4.24
C ARG A 67 31.02 24.35 -4.24
N ARG A 68 30.23 23.31 -4.38
CA ARG A 68 28.75 23.34 -4.50
C ARG A 68 28.05 22.44 -3.51
N ASP A 69 28.78 21.71 -2.67
CA ASP A 69 28.25 20.69 -1.75
C ASP A 69 27.30 19.73 -2.48
N VAL A 70 27.78 19.15 -3.59
CA VAL A 70 27.03 18.22 -4.42
C VAL A 70 27.76 16.90 -4.49
N TRP A 71 27.07 15.84 -4.12
CA TRP A 71 27.51 14.46 -4.30
C TRP A 71 26.70 13.81 -5.42
N GLY A 72 27.34 13.00 -6.23
CA GLY A 72 26.70 12.28 -7.31
C GLY A 72 27.18 10.85 -7.41
N PHE A 73 26.24 9.94 -7.69
CA PHE A 73 26.55 8.52 -7.88
C PHE A 73 25.90 8.01 -9.15
N SER A 74 26.57 7.08 -9.85
CA SER A 74 26.06 6.48 -11.08
C SER A 74 25.24 5.21 -10.85
N PHE A 75 24.93 4.89 -9.61
CA PHE A 75 24.09 3.75 -9.23
C PHE A 75 22.86 4.22 -8.42
N GLN A 76 21.87 3.35 -8.35
CA GLN A 76 20.61 3.62 -7.66
C GLN A 76 20.80 3.62 -6.15
N LEU A 77 20.54 4.76 -5.50
CA LEU A 77 20.59 4.91 -4.04
C LEU A 77 19.28 4.50 -3.36
N GLU A 78 18.19 4.45 -4.11
CA GLU A 78 16.87 4.03 -3.64
C GLU A 78 16.75 2.51 -3.42
N ARG A 79 17.80 1.75 -3.71
CA ARG A 79 17.82 0.32 -3.38
C ARG A 79 17.87 0.13 -1.87
N ASN A 80 17.01 -0.75 -1.38
CA ASN A 80 16.99 -1.14 0.03
C ASN A 80 18.13 -2.13 0.34
N ASP A 81 19.37 -1.67 0.23
CA ASP A 81 20.57 -2.40 0.63
C ASP A 81 21.35 -1.62 1.72
N PRO A 82 22.15 -2.30 2.56
CA PRO A 82 22.85 -1.67 3.68
C PRO A 82 23.74 -0.50 3.27
N PHE A 83 24.41 -0.59 2.12
CA PHE A 83 25.30 0.46 1.62
C PHE A 83 24.51 1.73 1.24
N SER A 84 23.46 1.60 0.43
CA SER A 84 22.62 2.72 0.05
C SER A 84 21.94 3.38 1.25
N SER A 85 21.45 2.56 2.18
CA SER A 85 20.81 3.05 3.43
C SER A 85 21.81 3.83 4.27
N HIS A 86 23.03 3.32 4.47
CA HIS A 86 24.07 4.00 5.23
C HIS A 86 24.44 5.35 4.59
N LEU A 87 24.61 5.37 3.27
CA LEU A 87 24.96 6.58 2.53
C LEU A 87 23.90 7.66 2.63
N LEU A 88 22.62 7.29 2.53
CA LEU A 88 21.51 8.23 2.70
C LEU A 88 21.41 8.75 4.14
N VAL A 89 21.58 7.88 5.14
CA VAL A 89 21.62 8.28 6.57
C VAL A 89 22.79 9.22 6.83
N SER A 90 23.99 8.90 6.35
CA SER A 90 25.17 9.74 6.49
C SER A 90 24.96 11.12 5.84
N PHE A 91 24.36 11.17 4.64
CA PHE A 91 24.01 12.45 4.01
C PHE A 91 23.09 13.28 4.90
N CYS A 92 22.02 12.68 5.42
CA CYS A 92 21.09 13.41 6.30
C CYS A 92 21.76 13.87 7.59
N GLN A 93 22.54 13.02 8.23
CA GLN A 93 23.11 13.30 9.56
C GLN A 93 24.41 14.13 9.48
N ASN A 94 25.38 13.69 8.67
CA ASN A 94 26.71 14.30 8.65
C ASN A 94 26.78 15.54 7.76
N ILE A 95 26.05 15.55 6.64
CA ILE A 95 26.06 16.68 5.71
C ILE A 95 24.95 17.69 6.02
N CYS A 96 23.71 17.22 6.18
CA CYS A 96 22.57 18.10 6.44
C CYS A 96 22.37 18.45 7.93
N GLY A 97 23.07 17.78 8.84
CA GLY A 97 22.91 17.99 10.29
C GLY A 97 21.54 17.59 10.83
N CYS A 98 20.85 16.70 10.14
CA CYS A 98 19.54 16.20 10.58
C CYS A 98 19.71 15.35 11.84
N THR A 99 18.84 15.56 12.81
CA THR A 99 18.75 14.70 14.00
C THR A 99 17.69 13.63 13.80
N ALA A 100 17.95 12.41 14.28
CA ALA A 100 17.01 11.29 14.21
C ALA A 100 15.88 11.46 15.25
N TRP A 101 14.99 12.43 15.05
CA TRP A 101 13.83 12.68 15.93
C TRP A 101 12.53 12.07 15.42
N TRP A 102 12.50 11.61 14.17
CA TRP A 102 11.33 10.98 13.57
C TRP A 102 11.20 9.54 14.07
N THR A 103 10.32 9.34 15.03
CA THR A 103 9.98 8.03 15.60
C THR A 103 8.47 7.81 15.50
N ASN A 104 8.03 6.57 15.55
CA ASN A 104 6.59 6.26 15.58
C ASN A 104 5.91 6.93 16.76
N GLN A 105 6.57 7.01 17.94
CA GLN A 105 6.02 7.72 19.10
C GLN A 105 5.87 9.22 18.86
N ALA A 106 6.86 9.87 18.25
CA ALA A 106 6.78 11.30 17.92
C ALA A 106 5.65 11.57 16.91
N LEU A 107 5.43 10.66 15.96
CA LEU A 107 4.31 10.73 15.03
C LEU A 107 2.97 10.56 15.75
N ILE A 108 2.84 9.58 16.65
CA ILE A 108 1.63 9.35 17.44
C ILE A 108 1.30 10.60 18.27
N ASP A 109 2.28 11.19 18.95
CA ASP A 109 2.08 12.38 19.77
C ASP A 109 1.68 13.60 18.91
N ARG A 110 2.37 13.83 17.78
CA ARG A 110 2.01 14.88 16.80
C ARG A 110 0.58 14.72 16.27
N ALA A 111 0.22 13.52 15.86
CA ALA A 111 -1.11 13.24 15.32
C ALA A 111 -2.21 13.49 16.37
N ARG A 112 -1.97 13.08 17.63
CA ARG A 112 -2.90 13.33 18.73
C ARG A 112 -3.10 14.82 19.00
N GLU A 113 -2.00 15.59 19.08
CA GLU A 113 -2.05 17.03 19.29
C GLU A 113 -2.74 17.76 18.14
N GLU A 114 -2.50 17.34 16.89
CA GLU A 114 -3.12 17.92 15.70
C GLU A 114 -4.63 17.69 15.71
N ILE A 115 -5.07 16.45 15.95
CA ILE A 115 -6.47 16.06 16.01
C ILE A 115 -7.19 16.80 17.15
N ASP A 116 -6.62 16.80 18.36
CA ASP A 116 -7.21 17.46 19.53
C ASP A 116 -7.35 18.97 19.32
N ARG A 117 -6.31 19.61 18.78
CA ARG A 117 -6.32 21.04 18.45
C ARG A 117 -7.39 21.39 17.41
N ALA A 118 -7.52 20.56 16.37
CA ALA A 118 -8.50 20.81 15.30
C ALA A 118 -9.94 20.51 15.76
N ALA A 119 -10.13 19.49 16.59
CA ALA A 119 -11.41 19.18 17.18
C ALA A 119 -11.88 20.29 18.14
N ASN A 120 -10.94 20.97 18.83
CA ASN A 120 -11.22 22.08 19.75
C ASN A 120 -12.41 21.79 20.68
N GLY A 121 -12.40 20.60 21.27
CA GLY A 121 -13.45 20.13 22.16
C GLY A 121 -14.74 19.63 21.47
N GLY A 122 -14.85 19.69 20.15
CA GLY A 122 -15.96 19.13 19.36
C GLY A 122 -15.75 17.68 18.96
N SER A 123 -16.58 17.20 18.04
CA SER A 123 -16.56 15.82 17.51
C SER A 123 -15.78 15.70 16.21
N ALA A 124 -15.33 14.49 15.89
CA ALA A 124 -14.71 14.14 14.61
C ALA A 124 -15.36 12.89 14.01
N LEU A 125 -15.38 12.84 12.67
CA LEU A 125 -15.76 11.64 11.91
C LEU A 125 -14.52 10.95 11.39
N CYS A 126 -14.43 9.61 11.54
CA CYS A 126 -13.43 8.78 10.89
C CYS A 126 -14.10 7.72 10.03
N SER A 127 -13.79 7.73 8.72
CA SER A 127 -14.22 6.65 7.82
C SER A 127 -13.30 5.45 7.99
N LEU A 128 -13.83 4.35 8.51
CA LEU A 128 -13.11 3.11 8.77
C LEU A 128 -13.45 2.09 7.70
N SER A 129 -12.51 1.82 6.77
CA SER A 129 -12.70 0.85 5.69
C SER A 129 -12.38 -0.60 6.09
N GLY A 130 -11.88 -0.81 7.32
CA GLY A 130 -11.33 -2.10 7.76
C GLY A 130 -9.88 -2.35 7.32
N GLY A 131 -9.29 -1.46 6.52
CA GLY A 131 -7.85 -1.47 6.19
C GLY A 131 -7.00 -0.88 7.32
N ILE A 132 -5.69 -1.19 7.30
CA ILE A 132 -4.76 -0.74 8.35
C ILE A 132 -4.66 0.79 8.43
N ASP A 133 -4.66 1.49 7.28
CA ASP A 133 -4.47 2.93 7.22
C ASP A 133 -5.60 3.67 7.97
N SER A 134 -6.86 3.35 7.65
CA SER A 134 -8.01 3.91 8.35
C SER A 134 -8.12 3.41 9.80
N GLY A 135 -7.67 2.18 10.07
CA GLY A 135 -7.63 1.62 11.41
C GLY A 135 -6.68 2.35 12.34
N VAL A 136 -5.45 2.62 11.89
CA VAL A 136 -4.46 3.43 12.64
C VAL A 136 -5.02 4.84 12.88
N CYS A 137 -5.61 5.48 11.88
CA CYS A 137 -6.23 6.79 12.03
C CYS A 137 -7.37 6.80 13.05
N ALA A 138 -8.21 5.75 13.07
CA ALA A 138 -9.29 5.63 14.05
C ALA A 138 -8.75 5.46 15.48
N VAL A 139 -7.69 4.67 15.67
CA VAL A 139 -7.05 4.51 16.99
C VAL A 139 -6.40 5.82 17.44
N LEU A 140 -5.67 6.52 16.56
CA LEU A 140 -5.08 7.83 16.86
C LEU A 140 -6.16 8.86 17.24
N GLY A 141 -7.26 8.92 16.49
CA GLY A 141 -8.39 9.79 16.78
C GLY A 141 -9.03 9.47 18.13
N ASN A 142 -9.21 8.17 18.44
CA ASN A 142 -9.73 7.76 19.74
C ASN A 142 -8.79 8.12 20.91
N LEU A 143 -7.49 8.00 20.71
CA LEU A 143 -6.49 8.43 21.69
C LEU A 143 -6.49 9.96 21.90
N ALA A 144 -6.82 10.75 20.86
CA ALA A 144 -6.86 12.20 20.92
C ALA A 144 -8.11 12.73 21.61
N ILE A 145 -9.30 12.27 21.17
CA ILE A 145 -10.60 12.88 21.56
C ILE A 145 -11.61 11.89 22.17
N GLY A 146 -11.21 10.61 22.33
CA GLY A 146 -12.00 9.58 23.00
C GLY A 146 -13.36 9.37 22.32
N HIS A 147 -14.42 9.34 23.12
CA HIS A 147 -15.81 9.07 22.68
C HIS A 147 -16.38 10.11 21.69
N LYS A 148 -15.73 11.27 21.53
CA LYS A 148 -16.10 12.28 20.53
C LYS A 148 -15.65 11.92 19.11
N LEU A 149 -14.83 10.85 18.96
CA LEU A 149 -14.59 10.25 17.68
C LEU A 149 -15.76 9.35 17.29
N HIS A 150 -16.41 9.67 16.18
CA HIS A 150 -17.42 8.83 15.56
C HIS A 150 -16.79 8.07 14.40
N CYS A 151 -16.58 6.77 14.56
CA CYS A 151 -16.12 5.91 13.48
C CYS A 151 -17.31 5.37 12.70
N ILE A 152 -17.23 5.40 11.37
CA ILE A 152 -18.26 4.85 10.49
C ILE A 152 -17.65 3.79 9.59
N PHE A 153 -18.21 2.61 9.62
CA PHE A 153 -17.93 1.53 8.70
C PHE A 153 -19.12 1.36 7.74
N ILE A 154 -18.88 1.55 6.44
CA ILE A 154 -19.90 1.42 5.41
C ILE A 154 -19.83 0.01 4.84
N ASP A 155 -20.83 -0.82 5.14
CA ASP A 155 -21.00 -2.11 4.51
C ASP A 155 -21.61 -1.93 3.12
N THR A 156 -20.73 -1.91 2.13
CA THR A 156 -21.09 -1.70 0.72
C THR A 156 -21.68 -2.96 0.07
N GLY A 157 -21.63 -4.12 0.73
CA GLY A 157 -21.91 -5.40 0.10
C GLY A 157 -20.85 -5.87 -0.90
N LEU A 158 -19.76 -5.13 -1.07
CA LEU A 158 -18.65 -5.46 -1.98
C LEU A 158 -17.45 -6.06 -1.24
N LEU A 159 -17.64 -6.39 0.03
CA LEU A 159 -16.62 -6.91 0.92
C LEU A 159 -16.39 -8.41 0.71
N ARG A 160 -15.26 -8.91 1.23
CA ARG A 160 -14.96 -10.35 1.32
C ARG A 160 -15.94 -11.06 2.25
N LYS A 161 -15.90 -12.38 2.20
CA LYS A 161 -16.72 -13.22 3.11
C LYS A 161 -16.41 -12.91 4.57
N ASN A 162 -17.45 -12.67 5.37
CA ASN A 162 -17.42 -12.35 6.80
C ASN A 162 -16.58 -11.10 7.19
N GLU A 163 -16.21 -10.27 6.21
CA GLU A 163 -15.34 -9.12 6.48
C GLU A 163 -16.02 -8.04 7.30
N SER A 164 -17.31 -7.81 7.06
CA SER A 164 -18.10 -6.84 7.82
C SER A 164 -18.16 -7.19 9.30
N GLU A 165 -18.42 -8.44 9.62
CA GLU A 165 -18.46 -8.97 10.99
C GLU A 165 -17.10 -8.91 11.66
N GLN A 166 -16.04 -9.25 10.93
CA GLN A 166 -14.65 -9.15 11.41
C GLN A 166 -14.26 -7.72 11.76
N VAL A 167 -14.61 -6.74 10.93
CA VAL A 167 -14.34 -5.33 11.20
C VAL A 167 -15.03 -4.88 12.47
N MET A 168 -16.31 -5.21 12.63
CA MET A 168 -17.06 -4.88 13.85
C MET A 168 -16.44 -5.52 15.09
N ALA A 169 -16.15 -6.82 15.05
CA ALA A 169 -15.55 -7.54 16.17
C ALA A 169 -14.20 -6.95 16.59
N TYR A 170 -13.33 -6.58 15.64
CA TYR A 170 -12.01 -6.06 15.98
C TYR A 170 -12.04 -4.61 16.45
N TYR A 171 -12.75 -3.72 15.77
CA TYR A 171 -12.67 -2.29 16.07
C TYR A 171 -13.68 -1.85 17.12
N HIS A 172 -14.88 -2.39 17.11
CA HIS A 172 -15.89 -2.08 18.12
C HIS A 172 -15.69 -2.92 19.38
N ASP A 173 -15.70 -4.26 19.27
CA ASP A 173 -15.74 -5.13 20.46
C ASP A 173 -14.40 -5.25 21.15
N ASN A 174 -13.28 -5.35 20.40
CA ASN A 174 -11.94 -5.54 20.99
C ASN A 174 -11.22 -4.22 21.28
N LEU A 175 -11.28 -3.23 20.38
CA LEU A 175 -10.61 -1.93 20.56
C LEU A 175 -11.51 -0.87 21.21
N GLY A 176 -12.79 -1.16 21.39
CA GLY A 176 -13.74 -0.28 22.08
C GLY A 176 -14.00 1.05 21.36
N LEU A 177 -13.80 1.12 20.02
CA LEU A 177 -14.05 2.33 19.26
C LEU A 177 -15.57 2.60 19.18
N ASN A 178 -15.95 3.88 19.23
CA ASN A 178 -17.32 4.31 18.94
C ASN A 178 -17.59 4.13 17.43
N LEU A 179 -17.83 2.87 17.03
CA LEU A 179 -17.97 2.45 15.64
C LEU A 179 -19.41 2.10 15.31
N ARG A 180 -19.97 2.72 14.29
CA ARG A 180 -21.30 2.42 13.76
C ARG A 180 -21.18 1.84 12.35
N ARG A 181 -21.86 0.70 12.11
CA ARG A 181 -22.01 0.10 10.78
C ARG A 181 -23.19 0.70 10.05
N ILE A 182 -22.97 1.15 8.81
CA ILE A 182 -24.00 1.60 7.88
C ILE A 182 -24.22 0.50 6.84
N ASP A 183 -25.41 -0.07 6.80
CA ASP A 183 -25.77 -1.03 5.75
C ASP A 183 -26.16 -0.27 4.47
N ALA A 184 -25.29 -0.32 3.47
CA ALA A 184 -25.48 0.30 2.17
C ALA A 184 -25.47 -0.72 1.02
N ARG A 185 -25.59 -2.01 1.32
CA ARG A 185 -25.46 -3.12 0.34
C ARG A 185 -26.39 -2.95 -0.85
N GLU A 186 -27.66 -2.66 -0.61
CA GLU A 186 -28.66 -2.48 -1.67
C GLU A 186 -28.39 -1.21 -2.50
N GLU A 187 -27.94 -0.13 -1.85
CA GLU A 187 -27.61 1.14 -2.51
C GLU A 187 -26.47 0.96 -3.51
N PHE A 188 -25.39 0.25 -3.13
CA PHE A 188 -24.26 -0.03 -4.02
C PHE A 188 -24.60 -1.02 -5.12
N LEU A 189 -25.32 -2.09 -4.80
CA LEU A 189 -25.73 -3.09 -5.79
C LEU A 189 -26.63 -2.48 -6.88
N THR A 190 -27.56 -1.62 -6.49
CA THR A 190 -28.43 -0.88 -7.42
C THR A 190 -27.63 0.08 -8.29
N ALA A 191 -26.69 0.83 -7.71
CA ALA A 191 -25.89 1.80 -8.45
C ALA A 191 -24.91 1.14 -9.44
N LEU A 192 -24.48 -0.10 -9.19
CA LEU A 192 -23.57 -0.86 -10.05
C LEU A 192 -24.28 -1.78 -11.05
N ALA A 193 -25.61 -1.81 -11.05
CA ALA A 193 -26.37 -2.65 -11.97
C ALA A 193 -26.09 -2.30 -13.44
N GLY A 194 -25.72 -3.29 -14.26
CA GLY A 194 -25.36 -3.11 -15.66
C GLY A 194 -24.01 -2.44 -15.94
N VAL A 195 -23.24 -2.08 -14.90
CA VAL A 195 -21.93 -1.43 -15.06
C VAL A 195 -20.83 -2.47 -15.13
N SER A 196 -20.16 -2.59 -16.28
CA SER A 196 -19.06 -3.55 -16.51
C SER A 196 -17.68 -2.89 -16.51
N ASP A 197 -17.58 -1.62 -16.90
CA ASP A 197 -16.31 -0.90 -16.96
C ASP A 197 -15.68 -0.69 -15.57
N PRO A 198 -14.41 -1.11 -15.35
CA PRO A 198 -13.78 -1.02 -14.05
C PRO A 198 -13.60 0.42 -13.53
N ALA A 199 -13.29 1.37 -14.42
CA ALA A 199 -13.09 2.77 -14.01
C ALA A 199 -14.42 3.40 -13.60
N GLU A 200 -15.50 3.08 -14.31
CA GLU A 200 -16.83 3.53 -13.97
C GLU A 200 -17.34 2.93 -12.65
N LYS A 201 -17.05 1.66 -12.38
CA LYS A 201 -17.34 1.05 -11.08
C LYS A 201 -16.59 1.78 -9.94
N GLU A 202 -15.31 2.06 -10.11
CA GLU A 202 -14.52 2.79 -9.12
C GLU A 202 -15.09 4.19 -8.87
N ARG A 203 -15.49 4.90 -9.93
CA ARG A 203 -16.11 6.22 -9.83
C ARG A 203 -17.41 6.17 -9.04
N ILE A 204 -18.32 5.27 -9.40
CA ILE A 204 -19.62 5.10 -8.73
C ILE A 204 -19.43 4.77 -7.24
N VAL A 205 -18.55 3.81 -6.93
CA VAL A 205 -18.29 3.42 -5.53
C VAL A 205 -17.75 4.61 -4.74
N THR A 206 -16.78 5.35 -5.29
CA THR A 206 -16.20 6.51 -4.63
C THR A 206 -17.25 7.61 -4.36
N GLU A 207 -18.05 7.94 -5.36
CA GLU A 207 -19.11 8.96 -5.22
C GLU A 207 -20.15 8.56 -4.17
N ARG A 208 -20.56 7.28 -4.14
CA ARG A 208 -21.52 6.79 -3.13
C ARG A 208 -20.93 6.80 -1.72
N LEU A 209 -19.67 6.36 -1.56
CA LEU A 209 -18.99 6.44 -0.27
C LEU A 209 -18.94 7.88 0.24
N MET A 210 -18.56 8.83 -0.60
CA MET A 210 -18.50 10.25 -0.23
C MET A 210 -19.90 10.80 0.14
N SER A 211 -20.94 10.47 -0.63
CA SER A 211 -22.31 10.88 -0.33
C SER A 211 -22.80 10.35 1.02
N ILE A 212 -22.48 9.08 1.35
CA ILE A 212 -22.85 8.51 2.65
C ILE A 212 -22.07 9.21 3.77
N LEU A 213 -20.75 9.43 3.60
CA LEU A 213 -19.94 10.13 4.61
C LEU A 213 -20.47 11.56 4.87
N SER A 214 -20.80 12.32 3.83
CA SER A 214 -21.42 13.65 3.97
C SER A 214 -22.73 13.60 4.77
N ARG A 215 -23.61 12.66 4.44
CA ARG A 215 -24.88 12.47 5.14
C ARG A 215 -24.68 12.13 6.62
N GLU A 216 -23.75 11.24 6.91
CA GLU A 216 -23.47 10.81 8.28
C GLU A 216 -22.74 11.90 9.08
N ALA A 217 -21.86 12.68 8.45
CA ALA A 217 -21.22 13.83 9.08
C ALA A 217 -22.27 14.88 9.49
N ALA A 218 -23.22 15.17 8.61
CA ALA A 218 -24.29 16.14 8.90
C ALA A 218 -25.23 15.71 10.06
N ALA A 219 -25.24 14.44 10.41
CA ALA A 219 -26.04 13.90 11.51
C ALA A 219 -25.31 13.89 12.88
N ILE A 220 -24.03 14.27 12.92
CA ILE A 220 -23.23 14.32 14.15
C ILE A 220 -23.26 15.76 14.71
N ASP A 221 -23.69 15.89 15.94
CA ASP A 221 -23.68 17.18 16.64
C ASP A 221 -22.24 17.67 16.87
N ASP A 222 -22.03 18.97 16.69
CA ASP A 222 -20.74 19.65 16.90
C ASP A 222 -19.55 18.99 16.18
N ILE A 223 -19.79 18.48 14.96
CA ILE A 223 -18.73 17.94 14.10
C ILE A 223 -17.76 19.04 13.66
N ARG A 224 -16.47 18.85 13.79
CA ARG A 224 -15.43 19.84 13.50
C ARG A 224 -14.50 19.43 12.38
N LEU A 225 -14.26 18.14 12.19
CA LEU A 225 -13.30 17.62 11.22
C LEU A 225 -13.61 16.19 10.80
N VAL A 226 -12.98 15.79 9.70
CA VAL A 226 -12.95 14.41 9.22
C VAL A 226 -11.53 13.89 9.30
N ILE A 227 -11.34 12.67 9.81
CA ILE A 227 -10.05 11.97 9.83
C ILE A 227 -10.05 10.93 8.72
N GLN A 228 -9.02 10.96 7.86
CA GLN A 228 -8.91 10.09 6.70
C GLN A 228 -7.56 9.35 6.67
N GLY A 229 -7.59 8.07 6.31
CA GLY A 229 -6.41 7.21 6.22
C GLY A 229 -5.73 7.27 4.85
N THR A 230 -5.36 8.46 4.39
CA THR A 230 -4.55 8.67 3.19
C THR A 230 -3.09 8.41 3.51
N ASN A 231 -2.38 7.65 2.71
CA ASN A 231 -0.94 7.38 2.84
C ASN A 231 -0.12 7.99 1.70
N VAL A 232 1.22 7.89 1.75
CA VAL A 232 2.12 8.43 0.70
C VAL A 232 1.76 7.90 -0.68
N THR A 233 1.46 6.61 -0.81
CA THR A 233 1.13 6.01 -2.11
C THR A 233 -0.15 6.61 -2.70
N ASP A 234 -1.15 6.88 -1.86
CA ASP A 234 -2.38 7.54 -2.32
C ASP A 234 -2.10 8.96 -2.81
N THR A 235 -1.22 9.70 -2.15
CA THR A 235 -0.87 11.07 -2.56
C THR A 235 -0.12 11.13 -3.88
N LEU A 236 0.68 10.11 -4.20
CA LEU A 236 1.44 10.03 -5.45
C LEU A 236 0.55 9.73 -6.67
N TYR A 237 -0.54 9.00 -6.47
CA TYR A 237 -1.36 8.49 -7.57
C TYR A 237 -2.76 9.11 -7.67
N ARG A 238 -3.18 9.87 -6.68
CA ARG A 238 -4.46 10.60 -6.69
C ARG A 238 -4.18 12.09 -6.52
N PRO A 239 -4.62 12.96 -7.45
CA PRO A 239 -4.59 14.39 -7.20
C PRO A 239 -5.44 14.69 -5.96
N HIS A 240 -5.01 15.65 -5.16
CA HIS A 240 -5.69 16.07 -3.93
C HIS A 240 -7.22 16.24 -4.16
N THR A 241 -7.98 15.37 -3.56
CA THR A 241 -9.39 15.66 -3.28
C THR A 241 -9.37 16.68 -2.14
N GLY A 242 -9.61 17.92 -2.39
CA GLY A 242 -9.67 19.08 -1.49
C GLY A 242 -9.32 18.87 0.00
N SER A 243 -8.99 19.93 0.68
CA SER A 243 -8.72 19.92 2.13
C SER A 243 -9.99 19.85 3.01
N THR A 244 -11.15 19.70 2.39
CA THR A 244 -12.45 19.71 3.12
C THR A 244 -13.47 18.76 2.51
N ILE A 245 -14.35 18.23 3.37
CA ILE A 245 -15.60 17.54 3.01
C ILE A 245 -16.74 18.36 3.57
N ASP A 246 -17.61 18.89 2.70
CA ASP A 246 -18.73 19.78 3.07
C ASP A 246 -18.32 20.95 3.98
N GLY A 247 -17.12 21.51 3.74
CA GLY A 247 -16.55 22.59 4.54
C GLY A 247 -15.84 22.13 5.84
N LEU A 248 -15.91 20.86 6.20
CA LEU A 248 -15.17 20.30 7.34
C LEU A 248 -13.71 20.04 6.93
N PRO A 249 -12.72 20.48 7.72
CA PRO A 249 -11.33 20.18 7.45
C PRO A 249 -11.06 18.68 7.51
N ILE A 250 -10.16 18.19 6.64
CA ILE A 250 -9.67 16.81 6.64
C ILE A 250 -8.30 16.78 7.29
N ILE A 251 -8.14 15.88 8.26
CA ILE A 251 -6.83 15.54 8.84
C ILE A 251 -6.44 14.15 8.37
N GLU A 252 -5.20 14.01 7.88
CA GLU A 252 -4.65 12.79 7.31
C GLU A 252 -3.38 12.37 8.10
N PRO A 253 -3.51 11.75 9.28
CA PRO A 253 -2.39 11.53 10.21
C PRO A 253 -1.25 10.69 9.64
N VAL A 254 -1.54 9.81 8.68
CA VAL A 254 -0.58 8.87 8.09
C VAL A 254 -0.16 9.25 6.67
N ARG A 255 -0.45 10.47 6.23
CA ARG A 255 -0.22 10.96 4.86
C ARG A 255 1.23 10.86 4.40
N GLU A 256 2.17 11.03 5.32
CA GLU A 256 3.61 11.04 5.07
C GLU A 256 4.24 9.66 5.24
N LEU A 257 3.45 8.62 5.54
CA LEU A 257 3.93 7.28 5.82
C LEU A 257 3.72 6.32 4.64
N PHE A 258 4.68 5.43 4.44
CA PHE A 258 4.50 4.23 3.66
C PHE A 258 3.73 3.16 4.44
N LYS A 259 3.23 2.16 3.74
CA LYS A 259 2.33 1.16 4.33
C LYS A 259 2.99 0.28 5.41
N ASP A 260 4.26 0.00 5.27
CA ASP A 260 5.07 -0.72 6.26
C ASP A 260 5.32 0.12 7.53
N GLU A 261 5.54 1.43 7.38
CA GLU A 261 5.61 2.36 8.51
C GLU A 261 4.27 2.45 9.25
N ILE A 262 3.15 2.53 8.51
CA ILE A 262 1.80 2.51 9.11
C ILE A 262 1.57 1.23 9.91
N ARG A 263 2.06 0.08 9.43
CA ARG A 263 1.99 -1.19 10.17
C ARG A 263 2.80 -1.14 11.45
N GLN A 264 4.00 -0.55 11.44
CA GLN A 264 4.83 -0.38 12.64
C GLN A 264 4.11 0.52 13.67
N VAL A 265 3.54 1.64 13.24
CA VAL A 265 2.71 2.50 14.10
C VAL A 265 1.51 1.72 14.66
N GLY A 266 0.84 0.92 13.84
CA GLY A 266 -0.26 0.06 14.30
C GLY A 266 0.17 -0.96 15.37
N GLN A 267 1.37 -1.53 15.24
CA GLN A 267 1.93 -2.43 16.26
C GLN A 267 2.22 -1.69 17.57
N GLU A 268 2.81 -0.51 17.53
CA GLU A 268 3.07 0.31 18.72
C GLU A 268 1.77 0.77 19.41
N LEU A 269 0.72 1.00 18.64
CA LEU A 269 -0.63 1.28 19.14
C LEU A 269 -1.33 0.04 19.73
N GLY A 270 -0.69 -1.12 19.74
CA GLY A 270 -1.25 -2.37 20.28
C GLY A 270 -2.33 -3.00 19.40
N MET A 271 -2.41 -2.66 18.13
CA MET A 271 -3.40 -3.25 17.23
C MET A 271 -3.10 -4.74 16.98
N PRO A 272 -4.14 -5.60 16.92
CA PRO A 272 -3.96 -7.03 16.67
C PRO A 272 -3.19 -7.32 15.36
N ALA A 273 -2.29 -8.30 15.40
CA ALA A 273 -1.45 -8.67 14.26
C ALA A 273 -2.27 -9.01 12.99
N VAL A 274 -3.48 -9.55 13.14
CA VAL A 274 -4.39 -9.86 12.04
C VAL A 274 -4.87 -8.62 11.29
N LEU A 275 -4.99 -7.48 11.96
CA LEU A 275 -5.31 -6.19 11.33
C LEU A 275 -4.06 -5.57 10.70
N VAL A 276 -2.95 -5.57 11.42
CA VAL A 276 -1.68 -4.98 10.97
C VAL A 276 -1.16 -5.67 9.70
N ASN A 277 -1.24 -7.00 9.63
CA ASN A 277 -0.72 -7.78 8.51
C ASN A 277 -1.76 -8.06 7.42
N ARG A 278 -2.92 -7.43 7.49
CA ARG A 278 -3.97 -7.62 6.49
C ARG A 278 -3.48 -7.22 5.10
N GLN A 279 -3.69 -8.10 4.11
CA GLN A 279 -3.32 -7.78 2.73
C GLN A 279 -4.18 -6.63 2.18
N PRO A 280 -3.62 -5.80 1.26
CA PRO A 280 -4.36 -4.73 0.62
C PRO A 280 -5.65 -5.21 -0.05
N PHE A 281 -6.69 -4.39 0.03
CA PHE A 281 -7.97 -4.64 -0.63
C PHE A 281 -8.40 -3.37 -1.38
N PRO A 282 -8.91 -3.48 -2.62
CA PRO A 282 -9.26 -2.31 -3.39
C PRO A 282 -10.41 -1.52 -2.78
N GLY A 283 -10.41 -0.18 -2.96
CA GLY A 283 -11.46 0.70 -2.45
C GLY A 283 -12.84 0.39 -3.01
N SER A 284 -12.90 -0.10 -4.26
CA SER A 284 -14.13 -0.59 -4.89
C SER A 284 -14.52 -2.04 -4.51
N GLY A 285 -13.80 -2.65 -3.57
CA GLY A 285 -14.08 -3.99 -3.09
C GLY A 285 -14.02 -5.05 -4.19
N LEU A 286 -14.84 -6.07 -4.06
CA LEU A 286 -14.95 -7.17 -5.04
C LEU A 286 -15.52 -6.71 -6.39
N ALA A 287 -16.13 -5.53 -6.49
CA ALA A 287 -16.65 -5.03 -7.77
C ALA A 287 -15.55 -4.89 -8.83
N SER A 288 -14.33 -4.51 -8.44
CA SER A 288 -13.18 -4.42 -9.36
C SER A 288 -12.66 -5.79 -9.83
N ARG A 289 -13.03 -6.85 -9.14
CA ARG A 289 -12.60 -8.23 -9.44
C ARG A 289 -13.66 -9.04 -10.21
N ILE A 290 -14.80 -8.44 -10.56
CA ILE A 290 -15.82 -9.00 -11.43
C ILE A 290 -15.66 -8.35 -12.80
N MET A 291 -15.28 -9.16 -13.82
CA MET A 291 -15.07 -8.71 -15.21
C MET A 291 -16.38 -8.63 -16.02
N ALA A 292 -17.48 -8.29 -15.35
CA ALA A 292 -18.83 -8.11 -15.89
C ALA A 292 -19.56 -7.09 -14.99
N ASP A 293 -20.85 -6.87 -15.20
CA ASP A 293 -21.69 -6.12 -14.28
C ASP A 293 -21.77 -6.83 -12.91
N VAL A 294 -22.01 -6.06 -11.85
CA VAL A 294 -22.04 -6.56 -10.48
C VAL A 294 -23.46 -7.03 -10.14
N THR A 295 -23.58 -8.29 -9.75
CA THR A 295 -24.84 -8.88 -9.25
C THR A 295 -24.60 -9.60 -7.92
N ALA A 296 -25.66 -9.80 -7.13
CA ALA A 296 -25.59 -10.55 -5.88
C ALA A 296 -24.99 -11.95 -6.09
N GLU A 297 -25.46 -12.66 -7.12
CA GLU A 297 -24.96 -14.00 -7.48
C GLU A 297 -23.42 -13.98 -7.76
N ARG A 298 -22.95 -13.03 -8.56
CA ARG A 298 -21.53 -12.95 -8.92
C ARG A 298 -20.66 -12.59 -7.71
N LEU A 299 -21.19 -11.74 -6.83
CA LEU A 299 -20.50 -11.41 -5.57
C LEU A 299 -20.40 -12.64 -4.67
N ASP A 300 -21.46 -13.43 -4.54
CA ASP A 300 -21.46 -14.61 -3.69
C ASP A 300 -20.50 -15.69 -4.19
N ILE A 301 -20.49 -15.94 -5.51
CA ILE A 301 -19.54 -16.87 -6.14
C ILE A 301 -18.10 -16.38 -5.93
N LEU A 302 -17.84 -15.09 -6.16
CA LEU A 302 -16.49 -14.53 -6.00
C LEU A 302 -16.03 -14.55 -4.55
N ARG A 303 -16.91 -14.23 -3.59
CA ARG A 303 -16.60 -14.32 -2.15
C ARG A 303 -16.18 -15.72 -1.75
N GLU A 304 -16.93 -16.74 -2.20
CA GLU A 304 -16.60 -18.11 -1.91
C GLU A 304 -15.26 -18.53 -2.53
N ALA A 305 -15.06 -18.23 -3.80
CA ALA A 305 -13.82 -18.58 -4.50
C ALA A 305 -12.58 -17.85 -3.92
N ASP A 306 -12.71 -16.56 -3.54
CA ASP A 306 -11.65 -15.78 -2.91
C ASP A 306 -11.31 -16.32 -1.51
N ASP A 307 -12.33 -16.70 -0.74
CA ASP A 307 -12.20 -17.27 0.58
C ASP A 307 -11.47 -18.62 0.56
N ILE A 308 -11.90 -19.52 -0.32
CA ILE A 308 -11.25 -20.82 -0.54
C ILE A 308 -9.77 -20.64 -0.91
N PHE A 309 -9.49 -19.79 -1.90
CA PHE A 309 -8.13 -19.57 -2.35
C PHE A 309 -7.23 -19.02 -1.24
N ARG A 310 -7.73 -18.07 -0.48
CA ARG A 310 -6.98 -17.49 0.63
C ARG A 310 -6.69 -18.49 1.72
N HIS A 311 -7.68 -19.27 2.17
CA HIS A 311 -7.48 -20.28 3.20
C HIS A 311 -6.50 -21.37 2.75
N ASP A 312 -6.64 -21.90 1.54
CA ASP A 312 -5.75 -22.95 1.05
C ASP A 312 -4.28 -22.46 0.93
N VAL A 313 -4.07 -21.19 0.55
CA VAL A 313 -2.74 -20.58 0.50
C VAL A 313 -2.17 -20.38 1.90
N GLU A 314 -2.98 -19.91 2.85
CA GLU A 314 -2.60 -19.68 4.25
C GLU A 314 -2.27 -21.01 4.95
N ASP A 315 -3.11 -22.02 4.81
CA ASP A 315 -2.91 -23.37 5.36
C ASP A 315 -1.66 -24.06 4.81
N SER A 316 -1.30 -23.78 3.56
CA SER A 316 -0.06 -24.30 2.96
C SER A 316 1.20 -23.54 3.40
N ASN A 317 1.08 -22.47 4.19
CA ASN A 317 2.15 -21.56 4.59
C ASN A 317 2.92 -20.92 3.39
N GLN A 318 2.29 -20.84 2.21
CA GLN A 318 2.89 -20.21 1.02
C GLN A 318 2.60 -18.69 0.94
N ASN A 319 1.85 -18.13 1.87
CA ASN A 319 1.49 -16.70 1.93
C ASN A 319 2.61 -15.77 2.40
N LYS A 320 3.65 -16.26 3.09
CA LYS A 320 4.65 -15.45 3.82
C LYS A 320 5.45 -14.45 2.97
N ARG A 321 5.51 -14.67 1.64
CA ARG A 321 6.23 -13.81 0.69
C ARG A 321 5.30 -13.13 -0.30
N LEU A 322 3.99 -13.22 -0.07
CA LEU A 322 2.99 -12.66 -0.97
C LEU A 322 2.59 -11.27 -0.53
N TRP A 323 2.62 -10.35 -1.47
CA TRP A 323 2.03 -9.02 -1.29
C TRP A 323 0.51 -9.07 -1.33
N GLN A 324 -0.02 -9.77 -2.32
CA GLN A 324 -1.45 -9.90 -2.56
C GLN A 324 -1.75 -11.20 -3.29
N TYR A 325 -2.85 -11.85 -2.92
CA TYR A 325 -3.40 -13.02 -3.60
C TYR A 325 -4.92 -12.98 -3.49
N PHE A 326 -5.60 -13.28 -4.61
CA PHE A 326 -7.04 -13.09 -4.74
C PHE A 326 -7.60 -13.87 -5.92
N ALA A 327 -8.93 -14.03 -5.93
CA ALA A 327 -9.71 -14.49 -7.05
C ALA A 327 -10.37 -13.34 -7.81
N ALA A 328 -10.55 -13.49 -9.11
CA ALA A 328 -11.37 -12.64 -9.97
C ALA A 328 -12.39 -13.51 -10.74
N LEU A 329 -13.54 -12.93 -11.08
CA LEU A 329 -14.64 -13.63 -11.72
C LEU A 329 -14.94 -13.03 -13.10
N ALA A 330 -15.09 -13.86 -14.11
CA ALA A 330 -15.53 -13.46 -15.44
C ALA A 330 -16.65 -14.38 -15.93
N LEU A 331 -17.42 -13.91 -16.92
CA LEU A 331 -18.35 -14.76 -17.64
C LEU A 331 -17.58 -15.84 -18.40
N SER A 332 -18.14 -17.05 -18.41
CA SER A 332 -17.54 -18.15 -19.16
C SER A 332 -17.63 -17.89 -20.67
N PRO A 333 -16.53 -18.00 -21.43
CA PRO A 333 -16.54 -17.96 -22.87
C PRO A 333 -16.95 -19.29 -23.49
N PHE A 334 -17.22 -20.32 -22.67
CA PHE A 334 -17.57 -21.65 -23.13
C PHE A 334 -19.08 -21.80 -23.36
N PRO A 335 -19.52 -22.74 -24.28
CA PRO A 335 -20.91 -22.85 -24.68
C PRO A 335 -21.92 -23.10 -23.56
N ASP A 336 -21.48 -23.77 -22.49
CA ASP A 336 -22.37 -24.13 -21.39
C ASP A 336 -22.70 -22.93 -20.44
N GLY A 337 -22.18 -21.73 -20.74
CA GLY A 337 -22.41 -20.55 -19.95
C GLY A 337 -21.69 -20.63 -18.59
N GLY A 338 -22.20 -19.92 -17.56
CA GLY A 338 -21.62 -19.91 -16.24
C GLY A 338 -20.42 -18.95 -16.09
N TYR A 339 -19.45 -19.32 -15.23
CA TYR A 339 -18.35 -18.43 -14.85
C TYR A 339 -16.99 -19.12 -14.95
N VAL A 340 -15.96 -18.30 -15.09
CA VAL A 340 -14.56 -18.69 -14.90
C VAL A 340 -13.96 -17.89 -13.75
N VAL A 341 -13.15 -18.54 -12.94
CA VAL A 341 -12.39 -17.92 -11.85
C VAL A 341 -10.94 -17.82 -12.26
N THR A 342 -10.34 -16.64 -12.11
CA THR A 342 -8.91 -16.43 -12.30
C THR A 342 -8.27 -16.16 -10.96
N LEU A 343 -7.33 -17.01 -10.57
CA LEU A 343 -6.51 -16.85 -9.38
C LEU A 343 -5.27 -16.04 -9.72
N ARG A 344 -4.93 -15.09 -8.86
CA ARG A 344 -3.73 -14.28 -9.02
C ARG A 344 -3.01 -14.13 -7.69
N ALA A 345 -1.67 -14.23 -7.73
CA ALA A 345 -0.83 -13.94 -6.57
C ALA A 345 0.44 -13.20 -7.00
N VAL A 346 0.79 -12.17 -6.26
CA VAL A 346 1.89 -11.27 -6.56
C VAL A 346 2.88 -11.24 -5.42
N GLN A 347 4.16 -11.37 -5.77
CA GLN A 347 5.30 -11.14 -4.89
C GLN A 347 5.95 -9.83 -5.28
N THR A 348 6.13 -8.92 -4.34
CA THR A 348 6.88 -7.69 -4.55
C THR A 348 7.59 -7.30 -3.27
N ALA A 349 8.79 -6.77 -3.41
CA ALA A 349 9.38 -5.97 -2.36
C ALA A 349 8.81 -4.55 -2.53
N GLU A 350 8.03 -4.05 -1.56
CA GLU A 350 7.60 -2.64 -1.49
C GLU A 350 6.49 -2.18 -2.46
N GLY A 351 5.65 -3.07 -3.01
CA GLY A 351 4.53 -2.65 -3.86
C GLY A 351 4.90 -2.09 -5.24
N ALA A 352 6.18 -2.16 -5.62
CA ALA A 352 6.68 -1.86 -6.97
C ALA A 352 6.23 -2.92 -7.99
N ALA A 353 6.79 -2.92 -9.19
CA ALA A 353 6.51 -3.97 -10.18
C ALA A 353 6.73 -5.36 -9.56
N GLY A 354 5.67 -6.16 -9.49
CA GLY A 354 5.67 -7.44 -8.81
C GLY A 354 5.76 -8.62 -9.77
N ASN A 355 6.47 -9.66 -9.34
CA ASN A 355 6.49 -10.94 -10.04
C ASN A 355 5.29 -11.79 -9.62
N THR A 356 4.78 -12.59 -10.55
CA THR A 356 3.76 -13.59 -10.22
C THR A 356 4.36 -14.64 -9.29
N ALA A 357 3.67 -14.96 -8.19
CA ALA A 357 4.07 -16.02 -7.30
C ALA A 357 3.99 -17.38 -8.01
N ARG A 358 4.88 -18.30 -7.64
CA ARG A 358 4.84 -19.67 -8.12
C ARG A 358 4.36 -20.57 -6.99
N PHE A 359 3.19 -21.14 -7.15
CA PHE A 359 2.64 -22.15 -6.27
C PHE A 359 3.01 -23.57 -6.73
N THR A 360 2.95 -24.52 -5.85
CA THR A 360 3.07 -25.95 -6.20
C THR A 360 1.84 -26.40 -6.99
N ALA A 361 2.00 -27.39 -7.88
CA ALA A 361 0.88 -27.95 -8.64
C ALA A 361 -0.20 -28.50 -7.70
N ASP A 362 0.19 -29.23 -6.65
CA ASP A 362 -0.73 -29.82 -5.65
C ASP A 362 -1.61 -28.76 -4.98
N LEU A 363 -1.06 -27.57 -4.68
CA LEU A 363 -1.85 -26.47 -4.12
C LEU A 363 -2.88 -25.98 -5.13
N LEU A 364 -2.47 -25.72 -6.37
CA LEU A 364 -3.38 -25.24 -7.42
C LEU A 364 -4.47 -26.26 -7.75
N GLU A 365 -4.14 -27.55 -7.78
CA GLU A 365 -5.10 -28.64 -7.97
C GLU A 365 -6.11 -28.70 -6.83
N ARG A 366 -5.65 -28.60 -5.57
CA ARG A 366 -6.51 -28.58 -4.38
C ARG A 366 -7.46 -27.39 -4.39
N VAL A 367 -6.95 -26.17 -4.60
CA VAL A 367 -7.76 -24.94 -4.69
C VAL A 367 -8.80 -25.07 -5.80
N THR A 368 -8.41 -25.59 -6.97
CA THR A 368 -9.31 -25.80 -8.11
C THR A 368 -10.43 -26.77 -7.74
N ALA A 369 -10.09 -27.91 -7.11
CA ALA A 369 -11.10 -28.90 -6.69
C ALA A 369 -12.07 -28.31 -5.66
N HIS A 370 -11.59 -27.56 -4.67
CA HIS A 370 -12.43 -26.91 -3.68
C HIS A 370 -13.37 -25.88 -4.30
N ILE A 371 -12.87 -25.01 -5.20
CA ILE A 371 -13.71 -24.01 -5.89
C ILE A 371 -14.79 -24.68 -6.74
N LEU A 372 -14.43 -25.69 -7.52
CA LEU A 372 -15.41 -26.39 -8.38
C LEU A 372 -16.47 -27.14 -7.56
N ALA A 373 -16.12 -27.66 -6.39
CA ALA A 373 -17.04 -28.34 -5.49
C ALA A 373 -18.03 -27.38 -4.80
N GLN A 374 -17.58 -26.17 -4.42
CA GLN A 374 -18.39 -25.23 -3.65
C GLN A 374 -19.06 -24.16 -4.53
N CYS A 375 -18.57 -23.94 -5.75
CA CYS A 375 -19.10 -22.98 -6.70
C CYS A 375 -19.58 -23.68 -7.98
N PRO A 376 -20.75 -24.33 -7.99
CA PRO A 376 -21.19 -25.23 -9.09
C PRO A 376 -21.40 -24.52 -10.43
N LYS A 377 -21.53 -23.18 -10.43
CA LYS A 377 -21.63 -22.37 -11.65
C LYS A 377 -20.28 -22.00 -12.26
N VAL A 378 -19.17 -22.29 -11.56
CA VAL A 378 -17.79 -22.10 -12.06
C VAL A 378 -17.40 -23.31 -12.89
N GLN A 379 -17.03 -23.08 -14.14
CA GLN A 379 -16.66 -24.15 -15.09
C GLN A 379 -15.16 -24.39 -15.16
N ARG A 380 -14.36 -23.34 -14.96
CA ARG A 380 -12.89 -23.39 -15.07
C ARG A 380 -12.25 -22.46 -14.02
N VAL A 381 -11.09 -22.89 -13.56
CA VAL A 381 -10.20 -22.08 -12.71
C VAL A 381 -8.89 -21.91 -13.47
N PHE A 382 -8.43 -20.67 -13.61
CA PHE A 382 -7.16 -20.29 -14.23
C PHE A 382 -6.23 -19.69 -13.19
N TYR A 383 -4.94 -19.83 -13.41
CA TYR A 383 -3.92 -19.11 -12.65
C TYR A 383 -3.19 -18.12 -13.57
N ASP A 384 -3.27 -16.83 -13.24
CA ASP A 384 -2.69 -15.76 -14.05
C ASP A 384 -1.20 -15.59 -13.76
N LEU A 385 -0.38 -15.91 -14.78
CA LEU A 385 1.07 -15.78 -14.75
C LEU A 385 1.59 -14.45 -15.31
N THR A 386 0.71 -13.52 -15.68
CA THR A 386 1.10 -12.25 -16.28
C THR A 386 1.85 -11.37 -15.26
N PRO A 387 3.10 -10.94 -15.55
CA PRO A 387 3.82 -10.04 -14.67
C PRO A 387 3.10 -8.71 -14.48
N SER A 388 3.05 -8.20 -13.26
CA SER A 388 2.46 -6.89 -12.99
C SER A 388 3.44 -5.78 -13.36
N LYS A 389 3.07 -4.90 -14.28
CA LYS A 389 3.91 -3.77 -14.73
C LYS A 389 3.79 -2.53 -13.85
N SER A 390 2.82 -2.48 -12.95
CA SER A 390 2.62 -1.37 -12.01
C SER A 390 1.66 -1.76 -10.89
N TYR A 391 1.72 -1.08 -9.75
CA TYR A 391 0.81 -1.23 -8.61
C TYR A 391 -0.68 -1.15 -9.01
N LYS A 392 -1.05 -0.24 -9.92
CA LYS A 392 -2.43 -0.11 -10.41
C LYS A 392 -2.92 -1.36 -11.16
N ARG A 393 -2.04 -2.12 -11.81
CA ARG A 393 -2.39 -3.34 -12.53
C ARG A 393 -2.35 -4.61 -11.68
N ALA A 394 -1.80 -4.55 -10.47
CA ALA A 394 -1.84 -5.67 -9.54
C ALA A 394 -3.24 -5.90 -8.94
N ASN A 395 -4.13 -4.93 -9.06
CA ASN A 395 -5.51 -4.99 -8.58
C ASN A 395 -6.53 -5.46 -9.65
N LEU A 396 -6.05 -5.79 -10.86
CA LEU A 396 -6.86 -6.34 -11.95
C LEU A 396 -6.36 -7.71 -12.35
#